data_7d85a1c865a8bfec9bc2c6ce68f79fcf
#
_entry.id   7d85a1c865a8bfec9bc2c6ce68f79fcf
#
_cell.length_a   1.000
_cell.length_b   1.000
_cell.length_c   1.000
_cell.angle_alpha   90.00
_cell.angle_beta   90.00
_cell.angle_gamma   90.00
#
_symmetry.space_group_name_H-M   'P 1'
#
loop_
_entity.id
_entity.type
_entity.pdbx_description
1 polymer ?
#
loop_
_entity_poly.entity_id
_entity_poly.type
_entity_poly.pdbx_seq_one_letter_code
_entity_poly.pdbx_strand_id
1 'polypeptide(L)'
;MTFLNENHHVSEVRHEKGRRLWFDLSKVDENMQIILAELRLYQLNQKNKYKKSNESMSLAVYSIMNIDGEKDLIKISETDISTNRDGWIEINVTSVVELWKMQKISNNGFYIGAYYKSRPEKEIKIDEIGLVKGDDKYQPFLVAYCTGTEDWIIAPEGYGAYFCSGECNFPLNAHMNATNHAIVQTLVHLMHPGKVPKPCCAPTKLIPISVLYHIDESNVNLKKYKNMVVKSCGCH
;
A
#
# COMPACT_ATOMS: atom_id res chain seq x y z
N MET A 1 9.82 0.02 1.26
CA MET A 1 10.24 1.41 0.95
C MET A 1 9.09 2.15 0.29
N THR A 2 8.99 3.46 0.50
CA THR A 2 7.95 4.31 -0.09
C THR A 2 8.60 5.46 -0.83
N PHE A 3 8.19 5.69 -2.08
CA PHE A 3 8.73 6.73 -2.96
C PHE A 3 7.61 7.71 -3.30
N LEU A 4 7.86 9.00 -3.12
CA LEU A 4 6.92 10.05 -3.50
C LEU A 4 7.10 10.41 -4.98
N ASN A 5 6.01 10.85 -5.60
CA ASN A 5 6.05 11.28 -7.00
C ASN A 5 6.80 12.61 -7.16
N GLU A 6 7.74 12.65 -8.09
CA GLU A 6 8.56 13.82 -8.41
C GLU A 6 8.18 14.39 -9.79
N ASN A 7 7.07 15.11 -9.84
CA ASN A 7 6.49 15.64 -11.08
C ASN A 7 7.43 16.54 -11.92
N HIS A 8 8.46 17.15 -11.31
CA HIS A 8 9.40 18.03 -12.01
C HIS A 8 10.30 17.29 -13.03
N HIS A 9 10.40 15.97 -12.95
CA HIS A 9 11.14 15.15 -13.92
C HIS A 9 10.31 14.76 -15.15
N VAL A 10 9.03 15.10 -15.18
CA VAL A 10 8.11 14.65 -16.21
C VAL A 10 7.56 15.86 -17.00
N SER A 11 7.91 15.94 -18.28
CA SER A 11 7.34 16.97 -19.15
C SER A 11 5.85 16.69 -19.42
N GLU A 12 4.98 17.63 -19.06
CA GLU A 12 3.57 17.57 -19.43
C GLU A 12 3.40 17.78 -20.94
N VAL A 13 2.61 16.92 -21.58
CA VAL A 13 2.19 17.12 -22.97
C VAL A 13 0.81 17.74 -22.97
N ARG A 14 0.67 18.87 -23.65
CA ARG A 14 -0.49 19.80 -23.59
C ARG A 14 -1.86 19.19 -23.92
N HIS A 15 -1.92 17.97 -24.48
CA HIS A 15 -3.15 17.31 -24.95
C HIS A 15 -3.42 15.98 -24.24
N GLU A 16 -2.58 15.55 -23.30
CA GLU A 16 -2.79 14.33 -22.55
C GLU A 16 -3.94 14.49 -21.56
N LYS A 17 -4.85 13.54 -21.53
CA LYS A 17 -5.97 13.47 -20.57
C LYS A 17 -5.59 12.70 -19.32
N GLY A 18 -4.59 11.84 -19.44
CA GLY A 18 -3.99 11.06 -18.37
C GLY A 18 -3.00 11.88 -17.55
N ARG A 19 -2.21 11.18 -16.76
CA ARG A 19 -1.20 11.76 -15.88
C ARG A 19 0.12 11.01 -15.98
N ARG A 20 1.22 11.75 -15.99
CA ARG A 20 2.57 11.21 -15.87
C ARG A 20 3.02 11.25 -14.42
N LEU A 21 3.67 10.18 -13.96
CA LEU A 21 4.25 10.04 -12.63
C LEU A 21 5.67 9.51 -12.76
N TRP A 22 6.59 10.07 -11.98
CA TRP A 22 7.97 9.61 -11.91
C TRP A 22 8.41 9.42 -10.46
N PHE A 23 9.19 8.38 -10.21
CA PHE A 23 9.66 8.01 -8.87
C PHE A 23 11.16 7.74 -8.92
N ASP A 24 11.90 8.39 -8.01
CA ASP A 24 13.32 8.13 -7.84
C ASP A 24 13.54 6.80 -7.11
N LEU A 25 14.16 5.84 -7.79
CA LEU A 25 14.50 4.52 -7.25
C LEU A 25 15.98 4.41 -6.84
N SER A 26 16.75 5.48 -6.89
CA SER A 26 18.18 5.49 -6.58
C SER A 26 18.53 5.01 -5.17
N LYS A 27 17.55 5.09 -4.26
CA LYS A 27 17.67 4.62 -2.87
C LYS A 27 17.45 3.12 -2.70
N VAL A 28 17.04 2.40 -3.73
CA VAL A 28 16.91 0.93 -3.67
C VAL A 28 18.27 0.32 -3.88
N ASP A 29 18.78 -0.35 -2.85
CA ASP A 29 20.06 -1.05 -2.92
C ASP A 29 20.05 -2.09 -4.04
N GLU A 30 21.18 -2.23 -4.74
CA GLU A 30 21.35 -3.17 -5.86
C GLU A 30 21.15 -4.63 -5.42
N ASN A 31 21.50 -4.95 -4.17
CA ASN A 31 21.37 -6.29 -3.60
C ASN A 31 19.95 -6.62 -3.11
N MET A 32 19.07 -5.64 -2.97
CA MET A 32 17.68 -5.89 -2.58
C MET A 32 16.91 -6.50 -3.74
N GLN A 33 16.16 -7.57 -3.50
CA GLN A 33 15.19 -8.09 -4.45
C GLN A 33 13.82 -7.46 -4.21
N ILE A 34 13.17 -6.94 -5.25
CA ILE A 34 11.80 -6.44 -5.16
C ILE A 34 10.85 -7.65 -5.25
N ILE A 35 10.06 -7.87 -4.20
CA ILE A 35 9.04 -8.93 -4.16
C ILE A 35 7.74 -8.43 -4.77
N LEU A 36 7.37 -7.19 -4.44
CA LEU A 36 6.13 -6.56 -4.88
C LEU A 36 6.35 -5.05 -4.97
N ALA A 37 5.86 -4.43 -6.03
CA ALA A 37 5.78 -2.99 -6.14
C ALA A 37 4.36 -2.56 -6.51
N GLU A 38 3.81 -1.62 -5.76
CA GLU A 38 2.45 -1.11 -5.92
C GLU A 38 2.46 0.40 -6.12
N LEU A 39 1.83 0.84 -7.20
CA LEU A 39 1.48 2.23 -7.39
C LEU A 39 0.17 2.53 -6.68
N ARG A 40 0.19 3.51 -5.78
CA ARG A 40 -0.98 3.91 -5.00
C ARG A 40 -1.48 5.28 -5.39
N LEU A 41 -2.74 5.33 -5.79
CA LEU A 41 -3.44 6.53 -6.24
C LEU A 41 -4.67 6.74 -5.38
N TYR A 42 -4.93 7.99 -4.96
CA TYR A 42 -6.13 8.28 -4.18
C TYR A 42 -7.26 8.78 -5.08
N GLN A 43 -8.44 8.17 -4.92
CA GLN A 43 -9.67 8.56 -5.61
C GLN A 43 -10.65 9.19 -4.62
N LEU A 44 -11.17 10.37 -4.98
CA LEU A 44 -12.27 11.02 -4.29
C LEU A 44 -13.60 10.70 -4.96
N ASN A 45 -14.62 10.49 -4.14
CA ASN A 45 -15.97 10.22 -4.61
C ASN A 45 -16.55 11.41 -5.40
N GLN A 46 -16.95 11.18 -6.64
CA GLN A 46 -17.48 12.20 -7.56
C GLN A 46 -19.02 12.17 -7.70
N LYS A 47 -19.75 11.54 -6.73
CA LYS A 47 -21.22 11.36 -6.79
C LYS A 47 -22.02 12.59 -7.21
N ASN A 48 -21.54 13.78 -6.88
CA ASN A 48 -22.29 15.03 -7.11
C ASN A 48 -21.84 15.82 -8.36
N LYS A 49 -20.67 15.51 -8.94
CA LYS A 49 -20.08 16.30 -10.04
C LYS A 49 -20.40 15.78 -11.43
N TYR A 50 -20.52 14.47 -11.58
CA TYR A 50 -20.68 13.82 -12.87
C TYR A 50 -21.85 12.84 -12.84
N LYS A 51 -23.07 13.37 -12.91
CA LYS A 51 -24.35 12.62 -12.84
C LYS A 51 -24.65 11.70 -14.05
N LYS A 52 -23.71 11.41 -14.93
CA LYS A 52 -24.04 10.95 -16.30
C LYS A 52 -23.45 9.65 -16.77
N SER A 53 -22.98 8.70 -16.00
CA SER A 53 -22.95 7.35 -16.58
C SER A 53 -22.78 6.28 -15.52
N ASN A 54 -23.69 5.31 -15.50
CA ASN A 54 -23.49 3.96 -14.96
C ASN A 54 -22.50 3.14 -15.83
N GLU A 55 -21.67 3.81 -16.65
CA GLU A 55 -20.69 3.13 -17.49
C GLU A 55 -19.53 2.66 -16.65
N SER A 56 -19.15 1.40 -16.84
CA SER A 56 -17.95 0.82 -16.23
C SER A 56 -16.72 1.47 -16.83
N MET A 57 -15.77 1.85 -15.96
CA MET A 57 -14.52 2.49 -16.34
C MET A 57 -13.34 1.64 -15.89
N SER A 58 -12.22 1.77 -16.59
CA SER A 58 -10.94 1.19 -16.22
C SER A 58 -9.86 2.25 -16.11
N LEU A 59 -8.91 1.99 -15.23
CA LEU A 59 -7.68 2.74 -15.06
C LEU A 59 -6.52 1.88 -15.55
N ALA A 60 -5.82 2.36 -16.56
CA ALA A 60 -4.66 1.67 -17.12
C ALA A 60 -3.36 2.40 -16.76
N VAL A 61 -2.34 1.62 -16.41
CA VAL A 61 -0.99 2.09 -16.14
C VAL A 61 -0.06 1.63 -17.25
N TYR A 62 0.69 2.55 -17.78
CA TYR A 62 1.66 2.32 -18.84
C TYR A 62 3.06 2.70 -18.37
N SER A 63 4.08 1.95 -18.78
CA SER A 63 5.48 2.38 -18.71
C SER A 63 5.78 3.26 -19.92
N ILE A 64 6.45 4.38 -19.66
CA ILE A 64 6.94 5.25 -20.72
C ILE A 64 8.30 4.69 -21.18
N MET A 65 8.35 4.23 -22.42
CA MET A 65 9.56 3.68 -23.04
C MET A 65 10.09 4.68 -24.07
N ASN A 66 11.40 4.68 -24.27
CA ASN A 66 12.01 5.40 -25.39
C ASN A 66 12.55 4.36 -26.37
N ILE A 67 11.89 4.21 -27.50
CA ILE A 67 12.24 3.27 -28.56
C ILE A 67 12.65 4.10 -29.77
N ASP A 68 13.91 4.00 -30.20
CA ASP A 68 14.49 4.70 -31.36
C ASP A 68 14.30 6.23 -31.34
N GLY A 69 14.27 6.83 -30.12
CA GLY A 69 14.10 8.26 -29.94
C GLY A 69 12.64 8.72 -29.85
N GLU A 70 11.68 7.84 -30.07
CA GLU A 70 10.25 8.09 -29.88
C GLU A 70 9.78 7.53 -28.54
N LYS A 71 8.88 8.28 -27.87
CA LYS A 71 8.28 7.82 -26.60
C LYS A 71 7.06 6.98 -26.90
N ASP A 72 7.10 5.72 -26.47
CA ASP A 72 6.00 4.78 -26.59
C ASP A 72 5.43 4.40 -25.22
N LEU A 73 4.18 3.96 -25.16
CA LEU A 73 3.45 3.58 -23.96
C LEU A 73 3.16 2.09 -23.96
N ILE A 74 3.83 1.36 -23.07
CA ILE A 74 3.59 -0.07 -22.90
C ILE A 74 2.68 -0.30 -21.70
N LYS A 75 1.48 -0.86 -21.94
CA LYS A 75 0.52 -1.15 -20.87
C LYS A 75 1.06 -2.22 -19.94
N ILE A 76 1.09 -1.90 -18.63
CA ILE A 76 1.57 -2.77 -17.56
C ILE A 76 0.41 -3.44 -16.84
N SER A 77 -0.59 -2.64 -16.47
CA SER A 77 -1.69 -3.07 -15.62
C SER A 77 -2.95 -2.30 -15.95
N GLU A 78 -4.09 -2.92 -15.66
CA GLU A 78 -5.41 -2.29 -15.79
C GLU A 78 -6.29 -2.75 -14.62
N THR A 79 -7.03 -1.82 -14.03
CA THR A 79 -7.95 -2.10 -12.92
C THR A 79 -9.29 -1.42 -13.14
N ASP A 80 -10.35 -2.07 -12.68
CA ASP A 80 -11.69 -1.51 -12.73
C ASP A 80 -11.87 -0.44 -11.67
N ILE A 81 -12.46 0.67 -12.08
CA ILE A 81 -12.72 1.80 -11.20
C ILE A 81 -14.20 2.19 -11.20
N SER A 82 -14.63 2.74 -10.07
CA SER A 82 -15.98 3.29 -9.90
C SER A 82 -15.89 4.71 -9.37
N THR A 83 -16.65 5.63 -9.95
CA THR A 83 -16.75 7.03 -9.49
C THR A 83 -17.35 7.19 -8.09
N ASN A 84 -17.95 6.14 -7.55
CA ASN A 84 -18.59 6.12 -6.23
C ASN A 84 -17.64 5.68 -5.10
N ARG A 85 -16.39 5.35 -5.42
CA ARG A 85 -15.38 4.93 -4.45
C ARG A 85 -14.66 6.16 -3.88
N ASP A 86 -14.34 6.08 -2.60
CA ASP A 86 -13.41 7.00 -1.91
C ASP A 86 -12.32 6.15 -1.28
N GLY A 87 -11.06 6.46 -1.58
CA GLY A 87 -9.92 5.73 -1.01
C GLY A 87 -8.78 5.45 -2.00
N TRP A 88 -7.82 4.68 -1.50
CA TRP A 88 -6.63 4.28 -2.26
C TRP A 88 -6.95 3.18 -3.28
N ILE A 89 -6.39 3.33 -4.47
CA ILE A 89 -6.33 2.33 -5.53
C ILE A 89 -4.90 1.81 -5.55
N GLU A 90 -4.76 0.49 -5.46
CA GLU A 90 -3.48 -0.20 -5.46
C GLU A 90 -3.32 -0.93 -6.80
N ILE A 91 -2.22 -0.66 -7.50
CA ILE A 91 -1.97 -1.20 -8.83
C ILE A 91 -0.60 -1.87 -8.82
N ASN A 92 -0.55 -3.15 -9.15
CA ASN A 92 0.70 -3.90 -9.23
C ASN A 92 1.53 -3.44 -10.45
N VAL A 93 2.76 -3.01 -10.18
CA VAL A 93 3.74 -2.54 -11.17
C VAL A 93 5.10 -3.22 -11.00
N THR A 94 5.14 -4.35 -10.31
CA THR A 94 6.37 -5.06 -9.92
C THR A 94 7.30 -5.30 -11.10
N SER A 95 6.78 -5.85 -12.19
CA SER A 95 7.59 -6.25 -13.34
C SER A 95 8.40 -5.11 -13.95
N VAL A 96 7.82 -3.92 -14.07
CA VAL A 96 8.53 -2.78 -14.64
C VAL A 96 9.49 -2.12 -13.65
N VAL A 97 9.12 -2.08 -12.36
CA VAL A 97 9.98 -1.53 -11.31
C VAL A 97 11.24 -2.39 -11.12
N GLU A 98 11.11 -3.71 -11.24
CA GLU A 98 12.27 -4.62 -11.29
C GLU A 98 13.19 -4.35 -12.49
N LEU A 99 12.61 -4.16 -13.69
CA LEU A 99 13.39 -3.84 -14.89
C LEU A 99 14.11 -2.50 -14.77
N TRP A 100 13.48 -1.49 -14.16
CA TRP A 100 14.12 -0.20 -13.87
C TRP A 100 15.27 -0.36 -12.88
N LYS A 101 15.02 -1.10 -11.78
CA LYS A 101 16.07 -1.37 -10.78
C LYS A 101 17.27 -2.10 -11.38
N MET A 102 17.03 -3.13 -12.20
CA MET A 102 18.06 -3.88 -12.89
C MET A 102 18.73 -3.11 -14.03
N GLN A 103 18.35 -1.85 -14.26
CA GLN A 103 18.82 -1.00 -15.36
C GLN A 103 18.66 -1.63 -16.76
N LYS A 104 17.76 -2.61 -16.89
CA LYS A 104 17.44 -3.24 -18.18
C LYS A 104 16.68 -2.31 -19.09
N ILE A 105 15.92 -1.39 -18.52
CA ILE A 105 15.21 -0.31 -19.20
C ILE A 105 15.36 0.98 -18.40
N SER A 106 15.32 2.12 -19.08
CA SER A 106 15.37 3.43 -18.43
C SER A 106 14.07 3.73 -17.68
N ASN A 107 14.19 4.28 -16.48
CA ASN A 107 13.05 4.78 -15.72
C ASN A 107 12.57 6.11 -16.28
N ASN A 108 11.65 6.08 -17.22
CA ASN A 108 10.98 7.25 -17.78
C ASN A 108 9.63 7.56 -17.09
N GLY A 109 9.29 6.81 -16.04
CA GLY A 109 8.06 6.95 -15.29
C GLY A 109 6.87 6.20 -15.87
N PHE A 110 5.71 6.45 -15.25
CA PHE A 110 4.42 5.90 -15.63
C PHE A 110 3.55 6.93 -16.31
N TYR A 111 2.69 6.45 -17.21
CA TYR A 111 1.52 7.18 -17.69
C TYR A 111 0.25 6.49 -17.18
N ILE A 112 -0.67 7.27 -16.62
CA ILE A 112 -1.95 6.79 -16.08
C ILE A 112 -3.05 7.30 -16.97
N GLY A 113 -3.78 6.40 -17.63
CA GLY A 113 -4.94 6.73 -18.47
C GLY A 113 -6.23 6.11 -17.93
N ALA A 114 -7.35 6.78 -18.11
CA ALA A 114 -8.66 6.27 -17.77
C ALA A 114 -9.54 6.13 -19.00
N TYR A 115 -10.36 5.07 -19.06
CA TYR A 115 -11.13 4.71 -20.23
C TYR A 115 -12.53 4.20 -19.84
N TYR A 116 -13.52 4.44 -20.71
CA TYR A 116 -14.79 3.71 -20.64
C TYR A 116 -14.60 2.30 -21.20
N LYS A 117 -15.06 1.27 -20.50
CA LYS A 117 -15.00 -0.11 -21.01
C LYS A 117 -15.77 -0.30 -22.32
N SER A 118 -16.83 0.50 -22.51
CA SER A 118 -17.61 0.50 -23.77
C SER A 118 -16.89 1.18 -24.95
N ARG A 119 -15.86 2.00 -24.67
CA ARG A 119 -15.12 2.79 -25.67
C ARG A 119 -13.66 2.91 -25.24
N PRO A 120 -12.86 1.84 -25.32
CA PRO A 120 -11.47 1.81 -24.83
C PRO A 120 -10.51 2.70 -25.63
N GLU A 121 -10.90 3.13 -26.83
CA GLU A 121 -10.15 4.08 -27.66
C GLU A 121 -10.30 5.53 -27.21
N LYS A 122 -11.31 5.81 -26.35
CA LYS A 122 -11.57 7.16 -25.87
C LYS A 122 -11.12 7.36 -24.44
N GLU A 123 -9.98 8.02 -24.29
CA GLU A 123 -9.45 8.39 -22.98
C GLU A 123 -10.32 9.45 -22.29
N ILE A 124 -10.52 9.28 -21.00
CA ILE A 124 -11.24 10.18 -20.10
C ILE A 124 -10.23 11.05 -19.35
N LYS A 125 -10.59 12.29 -19.04
CA LYS A 125 -9.74 13.12 -18.18
C LYS A 125 -9.65 12.54 -16.78
N ILE A 126 -8.44 12.41 -16.26
CA ILE A 126 -8.17 11.87 -14.92
C ILE A 126 -8.98 12.58 -13.82
N ASP A 127 -9.18 13.88 -13.96
CA ASP A 127 -9.96 14.67 -13.01
C ASP A 127 -11.44 14.28 -12.97
N GLU A 128 -11.99 13.74 -14.08
CA GLU A 128 -13.39 13.32 -14.18
C GLU A 128 -13.66 12.03 -13.38
N ILE A 129 -12.63 11.21 -13.18
CA ILE A 129 -12.73 9.99 -12.36
C ILE A 129 -12.39 10.23 -10.89
N GLY A 130 -12.05 11.46 -10.51
CA GLY A 130 -11.77 11.86 -9.12
C GLY A 130 -10.39 11.49 -8.60
N LEU A 131 -9.44 11.14 -9.46
CA LEU A 131 -8.06 10.94 -9.02
C LEU A 131 -7.44 12.28 -8.57
N VAL A 132 -6.92 12.29 -7.34
CA VAL A 132 -6.32 13.48 -6.73
C VAL A 132 -4.97 13.79 -7.38
N LYS A 133 -4.73 15.08 -7.70
CA LYS A 133 -3.51 15.53 -8.40
C LYS A 133 -2.25 15.57 -7.53
N GLY A 134 -2.39 15.57 -6.22
CA GLY A 134 -1.25 15.70 -5.32
C GLY A 134 -1.41 16.88 -4.38
N ASP A 135 -2.41 16.80 -3.53
CA ASP A 135 -2.42 17.50 -2.25
C ASP A 135 -1.47 16.75 -1.32
N ASP A 136 -0.74 17.42 -0.43
CA ASP A 136 0.28 16.79 0.44
C ASP A 136 -0.21 15.52 1.14
N LYS A 137 -1.51 15.44 1.40
CA LYS A 137 -2.14 14.31 2.08
C LYS A 137 -2.44 13.09 1.20
N TYR A 138 -2.67 13.29 -0.10
CA TYR A 138 -3.16 12.28 -1.03
C TYR A 138 -2.29 12.15 -2.28
N GLN A 139 -1.04 12.53 -2.17
CA GLN A 139 -0.08 12.45 -3.26
C GLN A 139 0.11 11.02 -3.74
N PRO A 140 0.17 10.77 -5.06
CA PRO A 140 0.54 9.46 -5.58
C PRO A 140 1.88 9.01 -5.05
N PHE A 141 1.99 7.73 -4.69
CA PHE A 141 3.25 7.17 -4.23
C PHE A 141 3.43 5.72 -4.69
N LEU A 142 4.69 5.30 -4.76
CA LEU A 142 5.09 3.94 -5.07
C LEU A 142 5.58 3.25 -3.78
N VAL A 143 5.08 2.06 -3.51
CA VAL A 143 5.55 1.19 -2.42
C VAL A 143 6.28 0.02 -3.03
N ALA A 144 7.53 -0.18 -2.65
CA ALA A 144 8.29 -1.38 -2.99
C ALA A 144 8.53 -2.21 -1.72
N TYR A 145 8.11 -3.46 -1.77
CA TYR A 145 8.41 -4.49 -0.79
C TYR A 145 9.64 -5.24 -1.28
N CYS A 146 10.72 -5.10 -0.56
CA CYS A 146 12.01 -5.68 -0.93
C CYS A 146 12.44 -6.72 0.10
N THR A 147 13.03 -7.82 -0.37
CA THR A 147 13.92 -8.61 0.50
C THR A 147 15.23 -7.85 0.52
N GLY A 148 15.68 -7.41 1.71
CA GLY A 148 17.10 -7.16 1.89
C GLY A 148 17.82 -8.50 1.86
N THR A 149 19.07 -8.51 1.47
CA THR A 149 20.00 -9.46 2.03
C THR A 149 20.04 -9.11 3.51
N GLU A 150 19.39 -9.93 4.35
CA GLU A 150 19.35 -9.69 5.81
C GLU A 150 20.68 -10.00 6.46
N ASP A 151 21.79 -9.83 5.72
CA ASP A 151 23.16 -10.04 6.17
C ASP A 151 23.53 -9.15 7.37
N TRP A 152 22.74 -8.10 7.63
CA TRP A 152 22.94 -7.25 8.80
C TRP A 152 22.36 -7.86 10.09
N ILE A 153 21.38 -8.80 10.01
CA ILE A 153 20.87 -9.54 11.17
C ILE A 153 21.62 -10.86 11.26
N ILE A 154 22.40 -11.03 12.33
CA ILE A 154 23.16 -12.24 12.59
C ILE A 154 22.28 -13.30 13.27
N ALA A 155 21.43 -12.87 14.22
CA ALA A 155 20.54 -13.75 14.96
C ALA A 155 19.37 -12.99 15.62
N PRO A 156 18.19 -13.61 15.69
CA PRO A 156 17.80 -14.88 15.07
C PRO A 156 17.49 -14.72 13.58
N GLU A 157 17.55 -15.78 12.80
CA GLU A 157 17.11 -15.81 11.40
C GLU A 157 15.61 -15.52 11.25
N GLY A 158 14.83 -15.80 12.31
CA GLY A 158 13.41 -15.51 12.39
C GLY A 158 12.88 -15.82 13.79
N TYR A 159 11.66 -15.36 14.08
CA TYR A 159 11.01 -15.64 15.34
C TYR A 159 9.48 -15.71 15.21
N GLY A 160 8.85 -16.49 16.08
CA GLY A 160 7.39 -16.55 16.17
C GLY A 160 6.84 -15.32 16.89
N ALA A 161 6.38 -14.34 16.17
CA ALA A 161 5.76 -13.13 16.77
C ALA A 161 4.39 -13.43 17.38
N TYR A 162 3.70 -14.44 16.83
CA TYR A 162 2.31 -14.80 17.11
C TYR A 162 1.35 -13.63 16.95
N PHE A 163 0.08 -13.91 17.00
CA PHE A 163 -0.99 -12.91 16.93
C PHE A 163 -2.21 -13.37 17.70
N CYS A 164 -3.09 -12.43 18.08
CA CYS A 164 -4.35 -12.75 18.74
C CYS A 164 -5.47 -12.82 17.70
N SER A 165 -6.29 -13.87 17.83
CA SER A 165 -7.43 -14.10 16.96
C SER A 165 -8.53 -14.78 17.78
N GLY A 166 -9.78 -14.43 17.52
CA GLY A 166 -10.94 -14.99 18.19
C GLY A 166 -12.05 -13.96 18.40
N GLU A 167 -13.23 -14.45 18.72
CA GLU A 167 -14.41 -13.62 18.99
C GLU A 167 -14.62 -13.42 20.49
N CYS A 168 -14.86 -12.17 20.89
CA CYS A 168 -15.20 -11.80 22.25
C CYS A 168 -16.74 -11.77 22.43
N ASN A 169 -17.34 -12.96 22.41
CA ASN A 169 -18.79 -13.11 22.56
C ASN A 169 -19.20 -13.23 24.05
N PHE A 170 -20.38 -12.72 24.38
CA PHE A 170 -20.97 -12.92 25.70
C PHE A 170 -21.44 -14.40 25.90
N PRO A 171 -21.24 -14.97 27.11
CA PRO A 171 -20.59 -14.39 28.27
C PRO A 171 -19.06 -14.48 28.17
N LEU A 172 -18.37 -13.39 28.55
CA LEU A 172 -16.90 -13.40 28.64
C LEU A 172 -16.48 -14.22 29.85
N ASN A 173 -15.83 -15.35 29.62
CA ASN A 173 -15.37 -16.24 30.67
C ASN A 173 -13.96 -15.90 31.17
N ALA A 174 -13.54 -16.56 32.28
CA ALA A 174 -12.24 -16.32 32.90
C ALA A 174 -11.04 -16.63 31.98
N HIS A 175 -11.21 -17.53 30.99
CA HIS A 175 -10.15 -17.88 30.03
C HIS A 175 -9.92 -16.82 28.96
N MET A 176 -10.87 -15.90 28.77
CA MET A 176 -10.75 -14.83 27.78
C MET A 176 -9.93 -13.64 28.27
N ASN A 177 -9.42 -13.65 29.50
CA ASN A 177 -8.64 -12.57 30.09
C ASN A 177 -9.24 -11.19 29.79
N ALA A 178 -10.56 -11.06 29.94
CA ALA A 178 -11.29 -9.86 29.58
C ALA A 178 -11.01 -8.73 30.57
N THR A 179 -10.83 -7.51 30.05
CA THR A 179 -10.79 -6.31 30.89
C THR A 179 -12.19 -5.95 31.37
N ASN A 180 -12.28 -5.20 32.48
CA ASN A 180 -13.56 -4.66 32.97
C ASN A 180 -14.26 -3.84 31.89
N HIS A 181 -13.49 -3.11 31.07
CA HIS A 181 -14.01 -2.34 29.94
C HIS A 181 -14.67 -3.26 28.92
N ALA A 182 -14.02 -4.35 28.51
CA ALA A 182 -14.57 -5.32 27.56
C ALA A 182 -15.86 -5.97 28.08
N ILE A 183 -15.95 -6.26 29.40
CA ILE A 183 -17.16 -6.80 30.01
C ILE A 183 -18.32 -5.81 29.86
N VAL A 184 -18.12 -4.55 30.22
CA VAL A 184 -19.14 -3.50 30.08
C VAL A 184 -19.50 -3.27 28.62
N GLN A 185 -18.49 -3.16 27.74
CA GLN A 185 -18.72 -2.97 26.30
C GLN A 185 -19.56 -4.09 25.69
N THR A 186 -19.30 -5.36 26.09
CA THR A 186 -20.08 -6.51 25.61
C THR A 186 -21.54 -6.41 26.02
N LEU A 187 -21.81 -6.00 27.27
CA LEU A 187 -23.18 -5.80 27.76
C LEU A 187 -23.88 -4.67 27.00
N VAL A 188 -23.20 -3.56 26.79
CA VAL A 188 -23.76 -2.43 26.01
C VAL A 188 -23.97 -2.81 24.55
N HIS A 189 -23.07 -3.61 23.95
CA HIS A 189 -23.24 -4.16 22.61
C HIS A 189 -24.51 -5.02 22.50
N LEU A 190 -24.79 -5.87 23.48
CA LEU A 190 -26.00 -6.68 23.49
C LEU A 190 -27.27 -5.82 23.50
N MET A 191 -27.27 -4.71 24.22
CA MET A 191 -28.41 -3.76 24.26
C MET A 191 -28.50 -2.89 23.02
N HIS A 192 -27.36 -2.49 22.44
CA HIS A 192 -27.27 -1.55 21.33
C HIS A 192 -26.24 -1.98 20.26
N PRO A 193 -26.48 -3.10 19.54
CA PRO A 193 -25.47 -3.67 18.61
C PRO A 193 -25.10 -2.75 17.46
N GLY A 194 -25.99 -1.85 17.05
CA GLY A 194 -25.72 -0.87 16.00
C GLY A 194 -24.92 0.36 16.43
N LYS A 195 -24.73 0.58 17.74
CA LYS A 195 -24.03 1.75 18.27
C LYS A 195 -22.66 1.45 18.87
N VAL A 196 -22.50 0.28 19.47
CA VAL A 196 -21.29 -0.12 20.16
C VAL A 196 -20.78 -1.43 19.56
N PRO A 197 -19.54 -1.52 19.06
CA PRO A 197 -18.97 -2.74 18.53
C PRO A 197 -18.68 -3.74 19.65
N LYS A 198 -18.48 -5.02 19.28
CA LYS A 198 -17.94 -6.04 20.20
C LYS A 198 -16.52 -5.68 20.61
N PRO A 199 -16.06 -6.11 21.80
CA PRO A 199 -14.64 -6.03 22.17
C PRO A 199 -13.76 -6.82 21.17
N CYS A 200 -12.50 -6.41 21.07
CA CYS A 200 -11.52 -7.06 20.21
C CYS A 200 -10.63 -8.05 21.00
N CYS A 201 -10.26 -9.16 20.34
CA CYS A 201 -9.19 -10.01 20.86
C CYS A 201 -7.84 -9.34 20.57
N ALA A 202 -7.14 -8.97 21.63
CA ALA A 202 -5.88 -8.22 21.54
C ALA A 202 -4.81 -8.82 22.49
N PRO A 203 -3.51 -8.54 22.27
CA PRO A 203 -2.45 -8.98 23.16
C PRO A 203 -2.57 -8.36 24.55
N THR A 204 -2.64 -9.19 25.58
CA THR A 204 -2.60 -8.77 26.99
C THR A 204 -1.19 -8.77 27.55
N LYS A 205 -0.32 -9.58 26.98
CA LYS A 205 1.09 -9.66 27.38
C LYS A 205 1.98 -9.87 26.18
N LEU A 206 2.99 -9.01 26.08
CA LEU A 206 4.03 -9.09 25.07
C LEU A 206 5.37 -9.36 25.76
N ILE A 207 6.25 -10.09 25.09
CA ILE A 207 7.61 -10.36 25.55
C ILE A 207 8.63 -9.81 24.56
N PRO A 208 9.83 -9.47 25.02
CA PRO A 208 10.88 -8.98 24.16
C PRO A 208 11.62 -10.10 23.46
N ILE A 209 12.35 -9.76 22.39
CA ILE A 209 13.39 -10.58 21.78
C ILE A 209 14.73 -9.84 21.82
N SER A 210 15.82 -10.61 21.78
CA SER A 210 17.17 -10.05 21.55
C SER A 210 17.54 -10.29 20.11
N VAL A 211 18.05 -9.24 19.44
CA VAL A 211 18.53 -9.30 18.06
C VAL A 211 19.99 -8.93 18.04
N LEU A 212 20.81 -9.79 17.46
CA LEU A 212 22.22 -9.54 17.15
C LEU A 212 22.32 -9.10 15.71
N TYR A 213 22.94 -7.95 15.46
CA TYR A 213 23.04 -7.39 14.11
C TYR A 213 24.33 -6.59 13.91
N HIS A 214 24.75 -6.45 12.67
CA HIS A 214 25.85 -5.58 12.27
C HIS A 214 25.42 -4.12 12.30
N ILE A 215 26.25 -3.25 12.91
CA ILE A 215 26.13 -1.79 12.79
C ILE A 215 26.91 -1.34 11.55
N ASP A 216 28.06 -1.93 11.35
CA ASP A 216 28.97 -1.74 10.22
C ASP A 216 29.75 -3.05 9.96
N GLU A 217 30.66 -3.06 8.98
CA GLU A 217 31.42 -4.26 8.58
C GLU A 217 32.24 -4.92 9.72
N SER A 218 32.57 -4.18 10.78
CA SER A 218 33.43 -4.65 11.88
C SER A 218 32.75 -4.68 13.24
N ASN A 219 31.58 -4.08 13.38
CA ASN A 219 30.90 -3.92 14.66
C ASN A 219 29.52 -4.60 14.67
N VAL A 220 29.29 -5.40 15.70
CA VAL A 220 28.01 -6.06 15.96
C VAL A 220 27.37 -5.49 17.23
N ASN A 221 26.05 -5.51 17.27
CA ASN A 221 25.27 -5.04 18.41
C ASN A 221 24.22 -6.09 18.80
N LEU A 222 24.11 -6.34 20.11
CA LEU A 222 23.03 -7.13 20.68
C LEU A 222 22.04 -6.20 21.37
N LYS A 223 20.84 -6.08 20.81
CA LYS A 223 19.81 -5.20 21.34
C LYS A 223 18.54 -5.96 21.66
N LYS A 224 17.97 -5.65 22.83
CA LYS A 224 16.70 -6.22 23.29
C LYS A 224 15.55 -5.30 22.87
N TYR A 225 14.71 -5.78 21.95
CA TYR A 225 13.51 -5.09 21.50
C TYR A 225 12.31 -5.55 22.32
N LYS A 226 11.59 -4.59 22.90
CA LYS A 226 10.40 -4.85 23.73
C LYS A 226 9.18 -5.11 22.86
N ASN A 227 8.19 -5.84 23.41
CA ASN A 227 6.87 -6.01 22.80
C ASN A 227 6.87 -6.67 21.42
N MET A 228 7.78 -7.59 21.16
CA MET A 228 7.96 -8.21 19.86
C MET A 228 7.19 -9.51 19.67
N VAL A 229 6.85 -10.20 20.76
CA VAL A 229 6.20 -11.52 20.72
C VAL A 229 4.96 -11.52 21.60
N VAL A 230 3.85 -12.00 21.07
CA VAL A 230 2.61 -12.16 21.83
C VAL A 230 2.74 -13.36 22.77
N LYS A 231 2.57 -13.12 24.07
CA LYS A 231 2.59 -14.19 25.09
C LYS A 231 1.19 -14.64 25.50
N SER A 232 0.24 -13.73 25.58
CA SER A 232 -1.15 -14.02 25.91
C SER A 232 -2.10 -13.03 25.26
N CYS A 233 -3.33 -13.49 25.05
CA CYS A 233 -4.41 -12.70 24.44
C CYS A 233 -5.57 -12.52 25.43
N GLY A 234 -6.40 -11.52 25.20
CA GLY A 234 -7.62 -11.29 25.94
C GLY A 234 -8.56 -10.33 25.21
N CYS A 235 -9.75 -10.17 25.76
CA CYS A 235 -10.78 -9.28 25.19
C CYS A 235 -10.63 -7.85 25.77
N HIS A 236 -10.51 -6.86 24.87
CA HIS A 236 -10.33 -5.44 25.18
C HIS A 236 -11.30 -4.56 24.43
#